data_5e4693181d416fa72d38940dd97fe7f7
#
_entry.id   5e4693181d416fa72d38940dd97fe7f7
#
_cell.length_a   1.000
_cell.length_b   1.000
_cell.length_c   1.000
_cell.angle_alpha   90.00
_cell.angle_beta   90.00
_cell.angle_gamma   90.00
#
_symmetry.space_group_name_H-M   'P 1'
#
loop_
_entity.id
_entity.type
_entity.pdbx_description
1 polymer ?
#
loop_
_entity_poly.entity_id
_entity_poly.type
_entity_poly.pdbx_seq_one_letter_code
_entity_poly.pdbx_strand_id
1 'polypeptide(L)'
;MHERLLTAAIEYDKGDPKRIQHFIKVHSFARLIGKQEKLSDEMMKALETAAILHDIGIHEGERLYGRNDGEIQQKLGLVIAKEILESVGGYEDVAERVTHLIARHHTYTDIDGKDLQILIELSLIHISEPTRLLSIS
;
A
#
# COMPACT_ATOMS: atom_id res chain seq x y z
N MET A 1 -14.08 6.94 -3.66
CA MET A 1 -13.35 6.55 -4.88
C MET A 1 -12.80 5.12 -4.82
N HIS A 2 -12.24 4.71 -3.71
CA HIS A 2 -11.64 3.37 -3.59
C HIS A 2 -12.50 2.39 -2.79
N GLU A 3 -13.81 2.61 -2.72
CA GLU A 3 -14.70 1.80 -1.88
C GLU A 3 -14.68 0.32 -2.26
N ARG A 4 -14.71 0.02 -3.56
CA ARG A 4 -14.69 -1.36 -4.02
C ARG A 4 -13.34 -2.03 -3.73
N LEU A 5 -12.25 -1.27 -3.91
CA LEU A 5 -10.91 -1.78 -3.62
C LEU A 5 -10.75 -2.01 -2.11
N LEU A 6 -11.18 -1.06 -1.29
CA LEU A 6 -11.13 -1.20 0.16
C LEU A 6 -11.94 -2.41 0.62
N THR A 7 -13.13 -2.60 0.06
CA THR A 7 -13.96 -3.75 0.39
C THR A 7 -13.27 -5.05 0.03
N ALA A 8 -12.65 -5.12 -1.15
CA ALA A 8 -11.93 -6.32 -1.58
C ALA A 8 -10.74 -6.62 -0.67
N ALA A 9 -9.99 -5.60 -0.27
CA ALA A 9 -8.85 -5.77 0.63
C ALA A 9 -9.30 -6.21 2.03
N ILE A 10 -10.40 -5.65 2.53
CA ILE A 10 -10.97 -6.04 3.82
C ILE A 10 -11.41 -7.51 3.78
N GLU A 11 -12.06 -7.92 2.69
CA GLU A 11 -12.45 -9.32 2.52
C GLU A 11 -11.24 -10.25 2.48
N TYR A 12 -10.18 -9.83 1.80
CA TYR A 12 -8.97 -10.63 1.74
C TYR A 12 -8.34 -10.82 3.11
N ASP A 13 -8.30 -9.77 3.94
CA ASP A 13 -7.73 -9.82 5.28
C ASP A 13 -8.77 -10.13 6.36
N LYS A 14 -9.91 -10.69 5.97
CA LYS A 14 -10.97 -11.06 6.89
C LYS A 14 -10.43 -11.92 8.03
N GLY A 15 -10.76 -11.54 9.25
CA GLY A 15 -10.28 -12.23 10.44
C GLY A 15 -9.01 -11.63 11.04
N ASP A 16 -8.45 -10.60 10.40
CA ASP A 16 -7.27 -9.90 10.92
C ASP A 16 -7.53 -8.40 11.06
N PRO A 17 -8.23 -7.99 12.13
CA PRO A 17 -8.55 -6.58 12.31
C PRO A 17 -7.34 -5.65 12.41
N LYS A 18 -6.22 -6.14 12.91
CA LYS A 18 -5.02 -5.31 13.00
C LYS A 18 -4.49 -4.94 11.62
N ARG A 19 -4.49 -5.90 10.68
CA ARG A 19 -4.05 -5.63 9.31
C ARG A 19 -5.01 -4.67 8.60
N ILE A 20 -6.29 -4.89 8.79
CA ILE A 20 -7.31 -4.02 8.19
C ILE A 20 -7.14 -2.59 8.71
N GLN A 21 -7.02 -2.41 10.00
CA GLN A 21 -6.80 -1.08 10.59
C GLN A 21 -5.52 -0.45 10.08
N HIS A 22 -4.47 -1.22 9.93
CA HIS A 22 -3.19 -0.74 9.44
C HIS A 22 -3.30 -0.16 8.04
N PHE A 23 -3.83 -0.93 7.08
CA PHE A 23 -3.87 -0.41 5.70
C PHE A 23 -4.85 0.74 5.56
N ILE A 24 -5.93 0.76 6.34
CA ILE A 24 -6.85 1.89 6.33
C ILE A 24 -6.15 3.16 6.82
N LYS A 25 -5.37 3.07 7.88
CA LYS A 25 -4.59 4.20 8.38
C LYS A 25 -3.55 4.67 7.37
N VAL A 26 -2.81 3.73 6.80
CA VAL A 26 -1.78 4.08 5.80
C VAL A 26 -2.43 4.77 4.61
N HIS A 27 -3.55 4.26 4.13
CA HIS A 27 -4.30 4.88 3.04
C HIS A 27 -4.74 6.31 3.40
N SER A 28 -5.29 6.50 4.59
CA SER A 28 -5.75 7.82 5.03
C SER A 28 -4.61 8.83 5.09
N PHE A 29 -3.47 8.43 5.63
CA PHE A 29 -2.30 9.30 5.71
C PHE A 29 -1.69 9.54 4.34
N ALA A 30 -1.65 8.54 3.48
CA ALA A 30 -1.16 8.70 2.10
C ALA A 30 -1.98 9.76 1.36
N ARG A 31 -3.29 9.71 1.53
CA ARG A 31 -4.19 10.69 0.92
C ARG A 31 -3.92 12.09 1.44
N LEU A 32 -3.77 12.23 2.76
CA LEU A 32 -3.50 13.52 3.38
C LEU A 32 -2.18 14.11 2.89
N ILE A 33 -1.10 13.34 2.99
CA ILE A 33 0.23 13.79 2.61
C ILE A 33 0.30 14.06 1.11
N GLY A 34 -0.29 13.20 0.30
CA GLY A 34 -0.31 13.39 -1.14
C GLY A 34 -0.99 14.70 -1.54
N LYS A 35 -2.07 15.06 -0.86
CA LYS A 35 -2.74 16.34 -1.10
C LYS A 35 -1.87 17.51 -0.70
N GLN A 36 -1.20 17.42 0.43
CA GLN A 36 -0.29 18.46 0.89
C GLN A 36 0.88 18.65 -0.07
N GLU A 37 1.38 17.57 -0.65
CA GLU A 37 2.46 17.59 -1.61
C GLU A 37 2.00 17.91 -3.03
N LYS A 38 0.70 18.10 -3.22
CA LYS A 38 0.09 18.47 -4.51
C LYS A 38 0.39 17.49 -5.63
N LEU A 39 0.28 16.21 -5.34
CA LEU A 39 0.47 15.19 -6.35
C LEU A 39 -0.61 15.28 -7.43
N SER A 40 -0.26 14.89 -8.66
CA SER A 40 -1.24 14.81 -9.73
C SER A 40 -2.31 13.76 -9.40
N ASP A 41 -3.45 13.82 -10.09
CA ASP A 41 -4.52 12.84 -9.86
C ASP A 41 -4.06 11.43 -10.13
N GLU A 42 -3.27 11.21 -11.18
CA GLU A 42 -2.73 9.91 -11.52
C GLU A 42 -1.79 9.39 -10.43
N MET A 43 -0.89 10.25 -9.96
CA MET A 43 0.05 9.89 -8.91
C MET A 43 -0.67 9.62 -7.59
N MET A 44 -1.69 10.41 -7.26
CA MET A 44 -2.54 10.18 -6.10
C MET A 44 -3.24 8.83 -6.17
N LYS A 45 -3.80 8.50 -7.33
CA LYS A 45 -4.48 7.22 -7.52
C LYS A 45 -3.52 6.05 -7.30
N ALA A 46 -2.31 6.13 -7.88
CA ALA A 46 -1.29 5.11 -7.72
C ALA A 46 -0.86 4.99 -6.25
N LEU A 47 -0.60 6.11 -5.59
CA LEU A 47 -0.19 6.11 -4.19
C LEU A 47 -1.26 5.52 -3.28
N GLU A 48 -2.50 5.98 -3.41
CA GLU A 48 -3.59 5.49 -2.56
C GLU A 48 -3.83 4.00 -2.77
N THR A 49 -3.80 3.55 -4.02
CA THR A 49 -3.98 2.14 -4.35
C THR A 49 -2.86 1.28 -3.75
N ALA A 50 -1.61 1.72 -3.91
CA ALA A 50 -0.47 1.02 -3.34
C ALA A 50 -0.52 1.01 -1.81
N ALA A 51 -0.96 2.11 -1.20
CA ALA A 51 -1.09 2.18 0.26
C ALA A 51 -2.08 1.14 0.79
N ILE A 52 -3.18 0.92 0.08
CA ILE A 52 -4.16 -0.10 0.46
C ILE A 52 -3.58 -1.50 0.35
N LEU A 53 -2.82 -1.77 -0.70
CA LEU A 53 -2.38 -3.12 -1.05
C LEU A 53 -0.94 -3.46 -0.67
N HIS A 54 -0.17 -2.51 -0.11
CA HIS A 54 1.28 -2.71 0.06
C HIS A 54 1.65 -3.90 0.95
N ASP A 55 0.82 -4.23 1.93
CA ASP A 55 1.06 -5.34 2.86
C ASP A 55 0.14 -6.53 2.63
N ILE A 56 -0.53 -6.59 1.49
CA ILE A 56 -1.53 -7.63 1.24
C ILE A 56 -0.95 -9.05 1.25
N GLY A 57 0.35 -9.18 1.04
CA GLY A 57 1.03 -10.48 1.01
C GLY A 57 1.35 -11.07 2.38
N ILE A 58 1.13 -10.33 3.47
CA ILE A 58 1.55 -10.76 4.81
C ILE A 58 0.89 -12.08 5.22
N HIS A 59 -0.42 -12.17 5.09
CA HIS A 59 -1.16 -13.38 5.45
C HIS A 59 -0.67 -14.61 4.69
N GLU A 60 -0.53 -14.47 3.37
CA GLU A 60 -0.09 -15.58 2.54
C GLU A 60 1.35 -15.98 2.87
N GLY A 61 2.20 -15.02 3.15
CA GLY A 61 3.57 -15.28 3.55
C GLY A 61 3.65 -16.10 4.84
N GLU A 62 2.86 -15.70 5.84
CA GLU A 62 2.80 -16.43 7.10
C GLU A 62 2.22 -17.82 6.92
N ARG A 63 1.17 -17.97 6.12
CA ARG A 63 0.51 -19.23 5.89
C ARG A 63 1.42 -20.22 5.17
N LEU A 64 2.13 -19.76 4.15
CA LEU A 64 2.94 -20.65 3.29
C LEU A 64 4.33 -20.91 3.84
N TYR A 65 4.93 -19.93 4.48
CA TYR A 65 6.34 -20.01 4.87
C TYR A 65 6.59 -19.85 6.36
N GLY A 66 5.56 -19.56 7.13
CA GLY A 66 5.68 -19.38 8.58
C GLY A 66 6.45 -18.14 8.98
N ARG A 67 6.69 -17.23 8.04
CA ARG A 67 7.39 -15.98 8.29
C ARG A 67 6.88 -14.88 7.37
N ASN A 68 7.28 -13.66 7.68
CA ASN A 68 6.77 -12.49 7.01
C ASN A 68 7.89 -11.46 6.84
N ASP A 69 8.85 -11.75 5.97
CA ASP A 69 9.92 -10.82 5.67
C ASP A 69 9.60 -10.01 4.41
N GLY A 70 10.40 -8.95 4.17
CA GLY A 70 10.16 -8.02 3.07
C GLY A 70 10.18 -8.68 1.70
N GLU A 71 11.03 -9.67 1.50
CA GLU A 71 11.13 -10.36 0.21
C GLU A 71 9.87 -11.15 -0.10
N ILE A 72 9.38 -11.92 0.87
CA ILE A 72 8.15 -12.69 0.72
C ILE A 72 6.97 -11.75 0.50
N GLN A 73 6.91 -10.69 1.28
CA GLN A 73 5.86 -9.69 1.18
C GLN A 73 5.81 -9.07 -0.22
N GLN A 74 6.97 -8.73 -0.77
CA GLN A 74 7.03 -8.15 -2.11
C GLN A 74 6.57 -9.14 -3.18
N LYS A 75 7.02 -10.37 -3.13
CA LYS A 75 6.66 -11.38 -4.13
C LYS A 75 5.18 -11.72 -4.10
N LEU A 76 4.68 -12.07 -2.94
CA LEU A 76 3.27 -12.45 -2.79
C LEU A 76 2.36 -11.25 -2.95
N GLY A 77 2.78 -10.10 -2.44
CA GLY A 77 2.01 -8.88 -2.56
C GLY A 77 1.74 -8.48 -4.00
N LEU A 78 2.73 -8.67 -4.88
CA LEU A 78 2.54 -8.34 -6.30
C LEU A 78 1.49 -9.22 -6.96
N VAL A 79 1.53 -10.52 -6.69
CA VAL A 79 0.57 -11.46 -7.28
C VAL A 79 -0.85 -11.17 -6.77
N ILE A 80 -0.99 -11.02 -5.46
CA ILE A 80 -2.29 -10.80 -4.83
C ILE A 80 -2.87 -9.45 -5.23
N ALA A 81 -2.02 -8.40 -5.25
CA ALA A 81 -2.46 -7.07 -5.65
C ALA A 81 -2.99 -7.07 -7.08
N LYS A 82 -2.29 -7.74 -8.00
CA LYS A 82 -2.75 -7.84 -9.39
C LYS A 82 -4.10 -8.54 -9.48
N GLU A 83 -4.27 -9.64 -8.76
CA GLU A 83 -5.53 -10.37 -8.76
C GLU A 83 -6.68 -9.50 -8.24
N ILE A 84 -6.46 -8.79 -7.16
CA ILE A 84 -7.48 -7.91 -6.57
C ILE A 84 -7.83 -6.78 -7.54
N LEU A 85 -6.82 -6.13 -8.12
CA LEU A 85 -7.06 -5.03 -9.05
C LEU A 85 -7.83 -5.49 -10.29
N GLU A 86 -7.51 -6.67 -10.82
CA GLU A 86 -8.24 -7.22 -11.94
C GLU A 86 -9.70 -7.53 -11.58
N SER A 87 -9.93 -8.07 -10.40
CA SER A 87 -11.29 -8.41 -9.98
C SER A 87 -12.15 -7.18 -9.74
N VAL A 88 -11.56 -6.11 -9.23
CA VAL A 88 -12.28 -4.85 -8.98
C VAL A 88 -12.48 -4.07 -10.28
N GLY A 89 -11.46 -3.99 -11.12
CA GLY A 89 -11.48 -3.22 -12.36
C GLY A 89 -11.32 -1.73 -12.13
N GLY A 90 -10.93 -1.01 -13.19
CA GLY A 90 -10.80 0.44 -13.12
C GLY A 90 -9.40 0.93 -12.73
N TYR A 91 -8.42 0.04 -12.59
CA TYR A 91 -7.07 0.40 -12.20
C TYR A 91 -6.02 0.13 -13.27
N GLU A 92 -6.46 -0.19 -14.48
CA GLU A 92 -5.56 -0.54 -15.59
C GLU A 92 -4.59 0.58 -15.91
N ASP A 93 -5.01 1.83 -15.76
CA ASP A 93 -4.20 3.01 -16.03
C ASP A 93 -3.03 3.18 -15.06
N VAL A 94 -3.15 2.68 -13.84
CA VAL A 94 -2.11 2.82 -12.80
C VAL A 94 -1.54 1.49 -12.33
N ALA A 95 -1.99 0.36 -12.89
CA ALA A 95 -1.61 -0.96 -12.41
C ALA A 95 -0.09 -1.17 -12.42
N GLU A 96 0.57 -0.75 -13.48
CA GLU A 96 2.02 -0.89 -13.60
C GLU A 96 2.75 -0.08 -12.53
N ARG A 97 2.33 1.17 -12.33
CA ARG A 97 2.94 2.01 -11.29
C ARG A 97 2.66 1.46 -9.90
N VAL A 98 1.46 0.98 -9.65
CA VAL A 98 1.09 0.38 -8.35
C VAL A 98 1.96 -0.82 -8.03
N THR A 99 2.16 -1.73 -8.99
CA THR A 99 3.01 -2.89 -8.78
C THR A 99 4.47 -2.49 -8.54
N HIS A 100 4.95 -1.46 -9.24
CA HIS A 100 6.28 -0.92 -9.01
C HIS A 100 6.41 -0.37 -7.58
N LEU A 101 5.43 0.40 -7.12
CA LEU A 101 5.45 0.95 -5.77
C LEU A 101 5.48 -0.15 -4.71
N ILE A 102 4.65 -1.17 -4.87
CA ILE A 102 4.61 -2.29 -3.93
C ILE A 102 5.93 -3.05 -3.93
N ALA A 103 6.48 -3.31 -5.12
CA ALA A 103 7.74 -4.04 -5.25
C ALA A 103 8.91 -3.30 -4.59
N ARG A 104 8.85 -1.98 -4.57
CA ARG A 104 9.98 -1.18 -4.11
C ARG A 104 9.79 -0.53 -2.75
N HIS A 105 8.66 -0.75 -2.08
CA HIS A 105 8.41 -0.02 -0.83
C HIS A 105 9.34 -0.42 0.32
N HIS A 106 10.08 -1.51 0.20
CA HIS A 106 11.13 -1.88 1.15
C HIS A 106 12.54 -1.59 0.62
N THR A 107 12.65 -0.93 -0.52
CA THR A 107 13.94 -0.56 -1.11
C THR A 107 14.15 0.94 -0.93
N TYR A 108 15.16 1.32 -0.19
CA TYR A 108 15.34 2.71 0.25
C TYR A 108 16.32 3.51 -0.60
N THR A 109 16.69 2.98 -1.77
CA THR A 109 17.56 3.65 -2.74
C THR A 109 16.82 3.80 -4.06
N ASP A 110 17.29 4.71 -4.90
CA ASP A 110 16.72 4.96 -6.23
C ASP A 110 15.21 5.24 -6.18
N ILE A 111 14.83 6.13 -5.28
CA ILE A 111 13.43 6.53 -5.14
C ILE A 111 13.09 7.44 -6.31
N ASP A 112 12.21 6.96 -7.19
CA ASP A 112 11.93 7.59 -8.49
C ASP A 112 10.70 8.47 -8.54
N GLY A 113 10.12 8.81 -7.41
CA GLY A 113 8.97 9.69 -7.37
C GLY A 113 8.47 9.94 -5.97
N LYS A 114 7.69 11.01 -5.83
CA LYS A 114 7.13 11.37 -4.52
C LYS A 114 6.16 10.32 -3.99
N ASP A 115 5.43 9.64 -4.89
CA ASP A 115 4.53 8.57 -4.48
C ASP A 115 5.28 7.44 -3.79
N LEU A 116 6.40 7.01 -4.36
CA LEU A 116 7.22 5.97 -3.73
C LEU A 116 7.82 6.45 -2.42
N GLN A 117 8.32 7.69 -2.39
CA GLN A 117 8.89 8.27 -1.18
C GLN A 117 7.87 8.29 -0.03
N ILE A 118 6.67 8.75 -0.32
CA ILE A 118 5.60 8.81 0.69
C ILE A 118 5.25 7.41 1.18
N LEU A 119 5.11 6.46 0.27
CA LEU A 119 4.77 5.08 0.64
C LEU A 119 5.85 4.46 1.54
N ILE A 120 7.12 4.66 1.20
CA ILE A 120 8.23 4.16 2.01
C ILE A 120 8.19 4.76 3.41
N GLU A 121 8.03 6.07 3.51
CA GLU A 121 7.97 6.74 4.81
C GLU A 121 6.81 6.23 5.66
N LEU A 122 5.64 6.03 5.04
CA LEU A 122 4.48 5.51 5.76
C LEU A 122 4.68 4.08 6.22
N SER A 123 5.34 3.26 5.41
CA SER A 123 5.57 1.85 5.77
C SER A 123 6.59 1.68 6.88
N LEU A 124 7.43 2.70 7.12
CA LEU A 124 8.41 2.69 8.20
C LEU A 124 7.84 3.16 9.54
N ILE A 125 6.69 3.83 9.51
CA ILE A 125 6.08 4.39 10.72
C ILE A 125 5.14 3.36 11.34
N HIS A 126 5.40 3.03 12.60
CA HIS A 126 4.47 2.20 13.33
C HIS A 126 3.24 2.98 13.71
N ILE A 127 2.13 2.29 13.71
CA ILE A 127 0.78 2.81 13.79
C ILE A 127 0.53 3.80 14.92
N SER A 128 1.29 3.73 15.98
CA SER A 128 1.04 4.49 17.19
C SER A 128 1.58 5.91 17.16
N GLU A 129 2.19 6.37 16.06
CA GLU A 129 2.87 7.67 16.05
C GLU A 129 2.36 8.64 14.98
N PRO A 130 1.10 9.08 15.04
CA PRO A 130 0.59 10.03 14.05
C PRO A 130 1.31 11.37 14.06
N THR A 131 1.87 11.77 15.20
CA THR A 131 2.62 13.02 15.33
C THR A 131 3.85 13.03 14.42
N ARG A 132 4.47 11.89 14.24
CA ARG A 132 5.63 11.74 13.39
C ARG A 132 5.28 11.99 11.91
N LEU A 133 4.09 11.54 11.48
CA LEU A 133 3.60 11.80 10.15
C LEU A 133 3.44 13.28 9.87
N LEU A 134 2.94 14.02 10.84
CA LEU A 134 2.76 15.45 10.68
C LEU A 134 4.10 16.18 10.52
N SER A 135 5.17 15.65 11.09
CA SER A 135 6.50 16.26 10.96
C SER A 135 7.17 15.95 9.63
N ILE A 136 6.70 14.97 8.89
CA ILE A 136 7.23 14.64 7.56
C ILE A 136 6.77 15.67 6.52
N SER A 137 5.57 16.17 6.68
CA SER A 137 5.01 17.12 5.74
C SER A 137 5.60 18.51 5.95
#